data_eb5df9ada9752319c281b9f79c96a02b
#
_entry.id   eb5df9ada9752319c281b9f79c96a02b
#
_cell.length_a   1.000
_cell.length_b   1.000
_cell.length_c   1.000
_cell.angle_alpha   90.00
_cell.angle_beta   90.00
_cell.angle_gamma   90.00
#
_symmetry.space_group_name_H-M   'P 1'
#
loop_
_entity.id
_entity.type
_entity.pdbx_description
1 polymer ?
#
loop_
_entity_poly.entity_id
_entity_poly.type
_entity_poly.pdbx_seq_one_letter_code
_entity_poly.pdbx_strand_id
1 'polypeptide(L)'
;SADTVLYLDSDLVVTTNLDNLFQISLDNAYLAAVPALFGLGYGFNAGVMVINNQRWRQENMTIKLIEKNQKEIENANEGDQTILNRMFENQVIYLDDTYNFQIGFDMGAAIDGHKFIFDIPITPLPKIIHYISGIKPWQTLSNMRLREVWWHYNLLEWSSIISSKKVFGLDHPIKTQNYRLNFLIVTTSDCIPSISELVTALPDCLFHIAAPTVMSDILISLLAFENIRLHKTYTPPIIDKLLAEADIYLDINVFGKMEGILQKMSQSEKPILTTRECNSQLVPETVFA
;
A
#
# COMPACT_ATOMS: atom_id res chain seq x y z
N SER A 1 -25.28 -2.63 -0.73
CA SER A 1 -24.48 -1.80 -1.63
C SER A 1 -24.38 -0.40 -1.02
N ALA A 2 -23.18 0.18 -1.00
CA ALA A 2 -22.96 1.51 -0.46
C ALA A 2 -23.59 2.59 -1.33
N ASP A 3 -24.15 3.63 -0.71
CA ASP A 3 -24.78 4.76 -1.43
C ASP A 3 -23.74 5.78 -1.89
N THR A 4 -22.63 5.89 -1.17
CA THR A 4 -21.48 6.70 -1.53
C THR A 4 -20.25 5.79 -1.67
N VAL A 5 -19.43 6.02 -2.69
CA VAL A 5 -18.18 5.29 -2.95
C VAL A 5 -17.05 6.30 -3.12
N LEU A 6 -15.90 6.00 -2.52
CA LEU A 6 -14.65 6.71 -2.76
C LEU A 6 -13.81 5.91 -3.76
N TYR A 7 -13.53 6.52 -4.91
CA TYR A 7 -12.58 6.01 -5.89
C TYR A 7 -11.20 6.65 -5.65
N LEU A 8 -10.18 5.84 -5.72
CA LEU A 8 -8.78 6.25 -5.57
C LEU A 8 -7.94 5.57 -6.64
N ASP A 9 -7.10 6.32 -7.33
CA ASP A 9 -6.06 5.79 -8.20
C ASP A 9 -5.00 5.00 -7.40
N SER A 10 -4.18 4.22 -8.06
CA SER A 10 -3.17 3.36 -7.43
C SER A 10 -1.84 4.06 -7.14
N ASP A 11 -1.63 5.26 -7.64
CA ASP A 11 -0.39 6.04 -7.55
C ASP A 11 -0.51 7.23 -6.58
N LEU A 12 -1.19 7.00 -5.47
CA LEU A 12 -1.38 8.01 -4.42
C LEU A 12 -1.01 7.48 -3.02
N VAL A 13 -0.85 8.42 -2.09
CA VAL A 13 -0.66 8.14 -0.66
C VAL A 13 -1.72 8.89 0.13
N VAL A 14 -2.45 8.16 0.99
CA VAL A 14 -3.40 8.72 1.95
C VAL A 14 -2.68 8.95 3.28
N THR A 15 -2.64 10.20 3.76
CA THR A 15 -1.87 10.61 4.95
C THR A 15 -2.73 10.76 6.20
N THR A 16 -4.05 10.71 6.07
CA THR A 16 -5.00 10.94 7.18
C THR A 16 -6.27 10.11 7.01
N ASN A 17 -7.14 10.14 8.01
CA ASN A 17 -8.48 9.57 7.92
C ASN A 17 -9.34 10.33 6.89
N LEU A 18 -10.11 9.61 6.08
CA LEU A 18 -10.95 10.15 5.00
C LEU A 18 -12.46 10.07 5.31
N ASP A 19 -12.87 9.78 6.55
CA ASP A 19 -14.29 9.64 6.92
C ASP A 19 -15.12 10.87 6.55
N ASN A 20 -14.52 12.05 6.61
CA ASN A 20 -15.17 13.30 6.25
C ASN A 20 -15.63 13.33 4.78
N LEU A 21 -14.98 12.61 3.87
CA LEU A 21 -15.39 12.52 2.47
C LEU A 21 -16.74 11.83 2.30
N PHE A 22 -17.05 10.87 3.17
CA PHE A 22 -18.35 10.16 3.15
C PHE A 22 -19.49 10.97 3.77
N GLN A 23 -19.20 12.10 4.40
CA GLN A 23 -20.19 13.00 5.00
C GLN A 23 -20.56 14.16 4.08
N ILE A 24 -19.91 14.27 2.91
CA ILE A 24 -20.19 15.32 1.93
C ILE A 24 -21.58 15.07 1.34
N SER A 25 -22.47 16.08 1.44
CA SER A 25 -23.72 16.03 0.72
C SER A 25 -23.46 16.19 -0.79
N LEU A 26 -23.76 15.16 -1.56
CA LEU A 26 -23.63 15.21 -3.02
C LEU A 26 -24.90 15.75 -3.70
N ASP A 27 -26.02 15.88 -2.96
CA ASP A 27 -27.30 16.39 -3.43
C ASP A 27 -27.62 16.03 -4.89
N ASN A 28 -27.58 17.02 -5.79
CA ASN A 28 -27.81 16.85 -7.21
C ASN A 28 -26.53 16.56 -8.02
N ALA A 29 -25.35 16.47 -7.39
CA ALA A 29 -24.10 16.14 -8.06
C ALA A 29 -23.94 14.62 -8.22
N TYR A 30 -23.21 14.21 -9.25
CA TYR A 30 -22.82 12.81 -9.42
C TYR A 30 -21.59 12.44 -8.63
N LEU A 31 -20.70 13.42 -8.44
CA LEU A 31 -19.45 13.20 -7.74
C LEU A 31 -18.91 14.50 -7.12
N ALA A 32 -17.95 14.32 -6.20
CA ALA A 32 -17.08 15.39 -5.74
C ALA A 32 -15.63 15.01 -6.06
N ALA A 33 -14.84 15.98 -6.55
CA ALA A 33 -13.44 15.80 -6.95
C ALA A 33 -12.67 17.12 -6.85
N VAL A 34 -11.36 17.05 -6.96
CA VAL A 34 -10.46 18.22 -6.93
C VAL A 34 -10.23 18.74 -8.36
N PRO A 35 -10.16 20.07 -8.58
CA PRO A 35 -9.83 20.63 -9.90
C PRO A 35 -8.54 20.02 -10.48
N ALA A 36 -8.53 19.78 -11.79
CA ALA A 36 -7.34 19.29 -12.47
C ALA A 36 -6.22 20.34 -12.41
N LEU A 37 -5.02 19.90 -12.01
CA LEU A 37 -3.80 20.75 -11.88
C LEU A 37 -4.09 22.06 -11.12
N PHE A 38 -4.81 21.97 -10.00
CA PHE A 38 -5.16 23.15 -9.17
C PHE A 38 -5.94 24.24 -9.93
N GLY A 39 -6.76 23.82 -10.91
CA GLY A 39 -7.53 24.72 -11.75
C GLY A 39 -6.84 25.16 -13.04
N LEU A 40 -5.62 24.73 -13.32
CA LEU A 40 -4.93 24.98 -14.59
C LEU A 40 -5.34 23.98 -15.67
N GLY A 41 -5.81 22.80 -15.30
CA GLY A 41 -6.36 21.79 -16.20
C GLY A 41 -7.84 21.99 -16.48
N TYR A 42 -8.36 21.20 -17.40
CA TYR A 42 -9.81 21.19 -17.69
C TYR A 42 -10.57 20.33 -16.68
N GLY A 43 -11.56 20.95 -16.03
CA GLY A 43 -12.47 20.26 -15.12
C GLY A 43 -11.78 19.72 -13.85
N PHE A 44 -12.02 18.46 -13.53
CA PHE A 44 -11.46 17.80 -12.33
C PHE A 44 -10.49 16.69 -12.67
N ASN A 45 -9.61 16.38 -11.73
CA ASN A 45 -8.74 15.21 -11.80
C ASN A 45 -9.51 13.97 -11.29
N ALA A 46 -9.54 12.92 -12.09
CA ALA A 46 -10.33 11.71 -11.84
C ALA A 46 -9.69 10.74 -10.82
N GLY A 47 -8.47 10.99 -10.36
CA GLY A 47 -7.75 10.08 -9.46
C GLY A 47 -8.30 10.01 -8.04
N VAL A 48 -9.11 11.00 -7.62
CA VAL A 48 -9.85 10.97 -6.34
C VAL A 48 -11.26 11.46 -6.59
N MET A 49 -12.26 10.58 -6.41
CA MET A 49 -13.66 10.92 -6.62
C MET A 49 -14.53 10.34 -5.50
N VAL A 50 -15.37 11.17 -4.91
CA VAL A 50 -16.47 10.73 -4.04
C VAL A 50 -17.71 10.64 -4.91
N ILE A 51 -18.22 9.44 -5.14
CA ILE A 51 -19.26 9.14 -6.13
C ILE A 51 -20.60 8.93 -5.45
N ASN A 52 -21.65 9.59 -5.92
CA ASN A 52 -23.06 9.31 -5.59
C ASN A 52 -23.49 8.00 -6.26
N ASN A 53 -23.12 6.88 -5.64
CA ASN A 53 -23.35 5.56 -6.19
C ASN A 53 -24.84 5.18 -6.22
N GLN A 54 -25.66 5.78 -5.35
CA GLN A 54 -27.11 5.61 -5.40
C GLN A 54 -27.66 6.19 -6.70
N ARG A 55 -27.39 7.45 -6.98
CA ARG A 55 -27.81 8.13 -8.21
C ARG A 55 -27.21 7.48 -9.45
N TRP A 56 -25.94 7.08 -9.40
CA TRP A 56 -25.25 6.39 -10.48
C TRP A 56 -25.98 5.12 -10.93
N ARG A 57 -26.46 4.32 -9.97
CA ARG A 57 -27.24 3.10 -10.25
C ARG A 57 -28.64 3.42 -10.77
N GLN A 58 -29.33 4.36 -10.13
CA GLN A 58 -30.70 4.74 -10.51
C GLN A 58 -30.78 5.23 -11.96
N GLU A 59 -29.76 5.93 -12.42
CA GLU A 59 -29.72 6.50 -13.76
C GLU A 59 -28.95 5.67 -14.79
N ASN A 60 -28.55 4.44 -14.44
CA ASN A 60 -27.76 3.54 -15.30
C ASN A 60 -26.51 4.21 -15.88
N MET A 61 -25.78 4.99 -15.05
CA MET A 61 -24.69 5.83 -15.48
C MET A 61 -23.53 5.04 -16.12
N THR A 62 -23.28 3.83 -15.67
CA THR A 62 -22.27 2.95 -16.26
C THR A 62 -22.52 2.71 -17.75
N ILE A 63 -23.75 2.44 -18.14
CA ILE A 63 -24.12 2.23 -19.56
C ILE A 63 -23.92 3.52 -20.35
N LYS A 64 -24.40 4.65 -19.82
CA LYS A 64 -24.23 5.96 -20.47
C LYS A 64 -22.76 6.33 -20.69
N LEU A 65 -21.88 6.01 -19.71
CA LEU A 65 -20.44 6.25 -19.83
C LEU A 65 -19.78 5.33 -20.87
N ILE A 66 -20.16 4.05 -20.91
CA ILE A 66 -19.66 3.12 -21.93
C ILE A 66 -20.04 3.62 -23.33
N GLU A 67 -21.28 4.01 -23.54
CA GLU A 67 -21.76 4.55 -24.81
C GLU A 67 -21.03 5.84 -25.21
N LYS A 68 -20.80 6.75 -24.23
CA LYS A 68 -20.06 8.00 -24.45
C LYS A 68 -18.61 7.70 -24.78
N ASN A 69 -17.97 6.80 -24.04
CA ASN A 69 -16.59 6.41 -24.28
C ASN A 69 -16.40 5.81 -25.68
N GLN A 70 -17.30 4.93 -26.12
CA GLN A 70 -17.23 4.34 -27.48
C GLN A 70 -17.30 5.41 -28.59
N LYS A 71 -17.97 6.51 -28.34
CA LYS A 71 -18.12 7.60 -29.33
C LYS A 71 -16.97 8.61 -29.31
N GLU A 72 -16.34 8.81 -28.16
CA GLU A 72 -15.46 9.97 -27.92
C GLU A 72 -14.02 9.61 -27.56
N ILE A 73 -13.70 8.31 -27.34
CA ILE A 73 -12.38 7.89 -26.83
C ILE A 73 -11.22 8.29 -27.76
N GLU A 74 -11.46 8.28 -29.09
CA GLU A 74 -10.45 8.69 -30.07
C GLU A 74 -10.02 10.15 -29.94
N ASN A 75 -10.88 11.00 -29.33
CA ASN A 75 -10.65 12.42 -29.08
C ASN A 75 -10.43 12.73 -27.61
N ALA A 76 -10.15 11.71 -26.77
CA ALA A 76 -9.93 11.85 -25.34
C ALA A 76 -8.42 11.91 -25.05
N ASN A 77 -7.87 13.11 -24.87
CA ASN A 77 -6.44 13.32 -24.67
C ASN A 77 -5.93 12.77 -23.31
N GLU A 78 -6.78 12.71 -22.29
CA GLU A 78 -6.48 12.24 -20.94
C GLU A 78 -7.29 10.97 -20.59
N GLY A 79 -7.60 10.17 -21.59
CA GLY A 79 -8.31 8.90 -21.41
C GLY A 79 -9.70 9.08 -20.75
N ASP A 80 -9.93 8.33 -19.69
CA ASP A 80 -11.18 8.31 -18.93
C ASP A 80 -11.47 9.64 -18.24
N GLN A 81 -10.47 10.38 -17.78
CA GLN A 81 -10.64 11.71 -17.19
C GLN A 81 -11.35 12.66 -18.16
N THR A 82 -10.97 12.67 -19.43
CA THR A 82 -11.63 13.48 -20.45
C THR A 82 -13.12 13.13 -20.60
N ILE A 83 -13.43 11.85 -20.65
CA ILE A 83 -14.81 11.36 -20.80
C ILE A 83 -15.66 11.71 -19.58
N LEU A 84 -15.11 11.51 -18.38
CA LEU A 84 -15.79 11.84 -17.12
C LEU A 84 -16.06 13.35 -17.01
N ASN A 85 -15.08 14.19 -17.34
CA ASN A 85 -15.25 15.64 -17.34
C ASN A 85 -16.33 16.11 -18.32
N ARG A 86 -16.37 15.56 -19.53
CA ARG A 86 -17.42 15.85 -20.52
C ARG A 86 -18.79 15.30 -20.11
N MET A 87 -18.84 14.23 -19.33
CA MET A 87 -20.10 13.64 -18.87
C MET A 87 -20.72 14.39 -17.73
N PHE A 88 -19.89 14.88 -16.80
CA PHE A 88 -20.34 15.48 -15.55
C PHE A 88 -20.09 16.99 -15.49
N GLU A 89 -19.86 17.64 -16.62
CA GLU A 89 -19.72 19.09 -16.69
C GLU A 89 -20.85 19.79 -15.91
N ASN A 90 -20.47 20.69 -15.00
CA ASN A 90 -21.39 21.41 -14.10
C ASN A 90 -22.17 20.53 -13.09
N GLN A 91 -21.80 19.28 -12.89
CA GLN A 91 -22.46 18.35 -11.97
C GLN A 91 -21.45 17.74 -10.98
N VAL A 92 -20.39 18.49 -10.68
CA VAL A 92 -19.30 18.14 -9.78
C VAL A 92 -19.26 19.12 -8.62
N ILE A 93 -19.07 18.61 -7.41
CA ILE A 93 -18.71 19.41 -6.24
C ILE A 93 -17.19 19.44 -6.15
N TYR A 94 -16.61 20.63 -6.12
CA TYR A 94 -15.17 20.76 -6.00
C TYR A 94 -14.73 20.65 -4.53
N LEU A 95 -13.75 19.77 -4.31
CA LEU A 95 -13.09 19.53 -3.02
C LEU A 95 -11.89 20.47 -2.86
N ASP A 96 -11.45 20.62 -1.62
CA ASP A 96 -10.19 21.27 -1.27
C ASP A 96 -9.00 20.50 -1.87
N ASP A 97 -8.00 21.22 -2.39
CA ASP A 97 -6.85 20.69 -3.10
C ASP A 97 -6.06 19.65 -2.28
N THR A 98 -6.13 19.72 -0.95
CA THR A 98 -5.46 18.75 -0.07
C THR A 98 -5.99 17.33 -0.19
N TYR A 99 -7.20 17.13 -0.75
CA TYR A 99 -7.79 15.81 -0.98
C TYR A 99 -7.34 15.14 -2.30
N ASN A 100 -6.62 15.85 -3.14
CA ASN A 100 -5.97 15.29 -4.33
C ASN A 100 -4.81 16.22 -4.73
N PHE A 101 -3.78 16.22 -3.92
CA PHE A 101 -2.61 17.08 -4.11
C PHE A 101 -1.73 16.50 -5.23
N GLN A 102 -1.89 17.03 -6.43
CA GLN A 102 -1.35 16.52 -7.67
C GLN A 102 0.12 16.93 -7.83
N ILE A 103 1.01 15.95 -7.88
CA ILE A 103 2.45 16.14 -8.02
C ILE A 103 2.94 15.50 -9.31
N GLY A 104 3.90 16.17 -9.98
CA GLY A 104 4.63 15.64 -11.12
C GLY A 104 4.65 16.54 -12.33
N PHE A 105 3.69 17.46 -12.47
CA PHE A 105 3.69 18.49 -13.50
C PHE A 105 4.00 19.90 -12.96
N ASP A 106 4.19 20.02 -11.67
CA ASP A 106 4.46 21.28 -10.97
C ASP A 106 5.71 22.01 -11.52
N MET A 107 6.75 21.29 -11.89
CA MET A 107 7.92 21.90 -12.53
C MET A 107 7.57 22.46 -13.92
N GLY A 108 6.81 21.71 -14.73
CA GLY A 108 6.35 22.19 -16.05
C GLY A 108 5.48 23.43 -15.92
N ALA A 109 4.50 23.38 -15.02
CA ALA A 109 3.63 24.53 -14.75
C ALA A 109 4.41 25.77 -14.25
N ALA A 110 5.45 25.56 -13.43
CA ALA A 110 6.30 26.66 -12.98
C ALA A 110 7.13 27.27 -14.12
N ILE A 111 7.61 26.46 -15.07
CA ILE A 111 8.30 26.94 -16.28
C ILE A 111 7.34 27.78 -17.13
N ASP A 112 6.08 27.40 -17.21
CA ASP A 112 5.02 28.13 -17.91
C ASP A 112 4.52 29.37 -17.14
N GLY A 113 5.16 29.72 -16.04
CA GLY A 113 4.89 30.94 -15.26
C GLY A 113 3.98 30.76 -14.04
N HIS A 114 3.48 29.54 -13.77
CA HIS A 114 2.59 29.23 -12.64
C HIS A 114 3.37 28.90 -11.35
N LYS A 115 4.28 29.80 -10.94
CA LYS A 115 5.17 29.57 -9.78
C LYS A 115 4.43 29.41 -8.45
N PHE A 116 3.21 29.89 -8.34
CA PHE A 116 2.38 29.76 -7.14
C PHE A 116 2.19 28.31 -6.69
N ILE A 117 2.35 27.32 -7.58
CA ILE A 117 2.26 25.89 -7.25
C ILE A 117 3.28 25.50 -6.19
N PHE A 118 4.48 26.13 -6.18
CA PHE A 118 5.48 25.91 -5.15
C PHE A 118 5.17 26.63 -3.84
N ASP A 119 4.26 27.60 -3.86
CA ASP A 119 3.81 28.32 -2.67
C ASP A 119 2.66 27.60 -1.96
N ILE A 120 2.09 26.54 -2.56
CA ILE A 120 1.06 25.73 -1.92
C ILE A 120 1.69 25.00 -0.71
N PRO A 121 1.17 25.24 0.50
CA PRO A 121 1.73 24.66 1.71
C PRO A 121 1.68 23.11 1.68
N ILE A 122 2.81 22.50 2.04
CA ILE A 122 2.91 21.04 2.21
C ILE A 122 3.09 20.66 3.70
N THR A 123 2.94 21.61 4.58
CA THR A 123 2.94 21.42 6.03
C THR A 123 1.71 22.13 6.63
N PRO A 124 0.75 21.41 7.22
CA PRO A 124 0.71 19.95 7.34
C PRO A 124 0.67 19.24 5.98
N LEU A 125 1.01 17.94 5.95
CA LEU A 125 0.95 17.15 4.70
C LEU A 125 -0.47 17.20 4.10
N PRO A 126 -0.58 17.23 2.76
CA PRO A 126 -1.87 17.06 2.09
C PRO A 126 -2.53 15.74 2.51
N LYS A 127 -3.85 15.70 2.55
CA LYS A 127 -4.63 14.53 2.98
C LYS A 127 -4.47 13.36 2.03
N ILE A 128 -4.37 13.63 0.73
CA ILE A 128 -4.05 12.67 -0.31
C ILE A 128 -3.02 13.29 -1.24
N ILE A 129 -1.89 12.63 -1.40
CA ILE A 129 -0.83 13.00 -2.33
C ILE A 129 -0.98 12.11 -3.56
N HIS A 130 -1.09 12.69 -4.74
CA HIS A 130 -1.28 11.98 -6.00
C HIS A 130 -0.12 12.25 -6.97
N TYR A 131 0.60 11.21 -7.35
CA TYR A 131 1.79 11.28 -8.20
C TYR A 131 1.41 11.09 -9.67
N ILE A 132 0.80 12.12 -10.27
CA ILE A 132 0.10 12.05 -11.57
C ILE A 132 0.98 11.91 -12.80
N SER A 133 2.31 12.18 -12.72
CA SER A 133 3.19 12.10 -13.89
C SER A 133 3.62 10.67 -14.22
N GLY A 134 4.20 10.49 -15.41
CA GLY A 134 4.79 9.21 -15.83
C GLY A 134 6.01 8.80 -14.99
N ILE A 135 6.72 9.76 -14.38
CA ILE A 135 7.78 9.49 -13.41
C ILE A 135 7.11 9.30 -12.05
N LYS A 136 7.43 8.20 -11.38
CA LYS A 136 6.79 7.82 -10.11
C LYS A 136 7.78 7.88 -8.94
N PRO A 137 7.30 8.07 -7.69
CA PRO A 137 8.17 8.22 -6.52
C PRO A 137 9.03 6.98 -6.23
N TRP A 138 8.61 5.81 -6.67
CA TRP A 138 9.35 4.54 -6.49
C TRP A 138 10.46 4.32 -7.52
N GLN A 139 10.56 5.12 -8.57
CA GLN A 139 11.62 4.99 -9.56
C GLN A 139 12.94 5.52 -9.01
N THR A 140 14.05 4.87 -9.39
CA THR A 140 15.39 5.14 -8.85
C THR A 140 15.83 6.59 -9.04
N LEU A 141 15.56 7.17 -10.21
CA LEU A 141 15.98 8.52 -10.58
C LEU A 141 14.89 9.58 -10.39
N SER A 142 13.86 9.29 -9.61
CA SER A 142 12.80 10.25 -9.33
C SER A 142 13.28 11.35 -8.37
N ASN A 143 13.16 12.62 -8.79
CA ASN A 143 13.35 13.80 -7.95
C ASN A 143 12.02 14.47 -7.57
N MET A 144 10.94 13.72 -7.61
CA MET A 144 9.59 14.19 -7.37
C MET A 144 9.42 14.70 -5.93
N ARG A 145 8.68 15.80 -5.75
CA ARG A 145 8.33 16.34 -4.44
C ARG A 145 7.56 15.30 -3.62
N LEU A 146 7.73 15.32 -2.31
CA LEU A 146 7.09 14.38 -1.37
C LEU A 146 7.33 12.88 -1.69
N ARG A 147 8.38 12.58 -2.46
CA ARG A 147 8.81 11.22 -2.75
C ARG A 147 9.11 10.43 -1.47
N GLU A 148 9.71 11.10 -0.48
CA GLU A 148 10.03 10.56 0.82
C GLU A 148 8.79 10.10 1.60
N VAL A 149 7.64 10.75 1.40
CA VAL A 149 6.37 10.34 2.02
C VAL A 149 5.92 8.98 1.47
N TRP A 150 6.02 8.78 0.15
CA TRP A 150 5.70 7.48 -0.45
C TRP A 150 6.61 6.38 0.11
N TRP A 151 7.93 6.64 0.19
CA TRP A 151 8.88 5.67 0.74
C TRP A 151 8.62 5.39 2.20
N HIS A 152 8.26 6.39 2.99
CA HIS A 152 7.87 6.19 4.40
C HIS A 152 6.73 5.17 4.50
N TYR A 153 5.64 5.35 3.77
CA TYR A 153 4.50 4.41 3.80
C TYR A 153 4.85 3.05 3.21
N ASN A 154 5.66 3.01 2.16
CA ASN A 154 6.07 1.75 1.54
C ASN A 154 6.95 0.90 2.46
N LEU A 155 7.72 1.52 3.35
CA LEU A 155 8.61 0.85 4.29
C LEU A 155 7.95 0.51 5.63
N LEU A 156 6.68 0.88 5.83
CA LEU A 156 5.95 0.51 7.05
C LEU A 156 5.78 -1.01 7.13
N GLU A 157 6.07 -1.54 8.31
CA GLU A 157 5.81 -2.94 8.62
C GLU A 157 4.30 -3.21 8.72
N TRP A 158 3.84 -4.32 8.15
CA TRP A 158 2.43 -4.70 8.22
C TRP A 158 1.89 -4.79 9.65
N SER A 159 2.67 -5.32 10.55
CA SER A 159 2.34 -5.36 11.97
C SER A 159 2.11 -3.97 12.57
N SER A 160 2.91 -2.98 12.16
CA SER A 160 2.74 -1.60 12.62
C SER A 160 1.48 -0.95 12.04
N ILE A 161 1.17 -1.24 10.77
CA ILE A 161 -0.04 -0.74 10.10
C ILE A 161 -1.29 -1.31 10.78
N ILE A 162 -1.33 -2.61 11.03
CA ILE A 162 -2.49 -3.31 11.60
C ILE A 162 -2.66 -2.96 13.08
N SER A 163 -1.57 -2.82 13.84
CA SER A 163 -1.64 -2.45 15.26
C SER A 163 -2.11 -1.02 15.51
N SER A 164 -1.88 -0.13 14.57
CA SER A 164 -2.29 1.27 14.70
C SER A 164 -3.77 1.51 14.40
N LYS A 165 -4.46 0.53 13.82
CA LYS A 165 -5.87 0.65 13.41
C LYS A 165 -6.64 -0.59 13.81
N LYS A 166 -7.88 -0.42 14.32
CA LYS A 166 -8.88 -1.47 14.48
C LYS A 166 -9.38 -1.93 13.09
N VAL A 167 -8.49 -2.50 12.28
CA VAL A 167 -8.82 -2.99 10.96
C VAL A 167 -9.18 -4.47 11.07
N PHE A 168 -10.32 -4.83 10.56
CA PHE A 168 -10.86 -6.21 10.49
C PHE A 168 -11.31 -6.87 11.81
N GLY A 169 -11.67 -6.10 12.83
CA GLY A 169 -12.14 -6.70 14.10
C GLY A 169 -11.04 -7.43 14.88
N LEU A 170 -9.79 -7.25 14.52
CA LEU A 170 -8.63 -7.71 15.27
C LEU A 170 -8.36 -6.71 16.41
N ASP A 171 -9.19 -6.72 17.42
CA ASP A 171 -9.07 -5.88 18.64
C ASP A 171 -7.95 -6.40 19.57
N HIS A 172 -6.82 -6.84 19.02
CA HIS A 172 -5.69 -7.22 19.84
C HIS A 172 -4.65 -6.09 19.85
N PRO A 173 -4.54 -5.33 20.97
CA PRO A 173 -3.37 -4.48 21.15
C PRO A 173 -2.13 -5.39 21.05
N ILE A 174 -1.14 -4.99 20.25
CA ILE A 174 0.18 -5.63 20.32
C ILE A 174 0.64 -5.41 21.75
N LYS A 175 0.45 -6.42 22.58
CA LYS A 175 1.07 -6.43 23.90
C LYS A 175 2.57 -6.44 23.63
N THR A 176 3.30 -5.52 24.25
CA THR A 176 4.74 -5.61 24.42
C THR A 176 5.01 -6.80 25.33
N GLN A 177 4.91 -8.00 24.77
CA GLN A 177 5.18 -9.24 25.47
C GLN A 177 6.68 -9.52 25.30
N ASN A 178 7.38 -9.74 26.38
CA ASN A 178 8.76 -10.23 26.31
C ASN A 178 8.69 -11.69 25.85
N TYR A 179 8.99 -11.91 24.59
CA TYR A 179 9.11 -13.25 24.04
C TYR A 179 10.45 -13.86 24.43
N ARG A 180 10.45 -15.18 24.63
CA ARG A 180 11.65 -15.93 25.04
C ARG A 180 12.66 -16.04 23.89
N LEU A 181 12.18 -16.25 22.68
CA LEU A 181 12.99 -16.39 21.46
C LEU A 181 12.30 -15.69 20.29
N ASN A 182 13.12 -15.16 19.39
CA ASN A 182 12.68 -14.58 18.12
C ASN A 182 13.09 -15.51 16.97
N PHE A 183 12.12 -16.07 16.28
CA PHE A 183 12.31 -16.85 15.07
C PHE A 183 12.19 -15.96 13.83
N LEU A 184 13.02 -16.21 12.81
CA LEU A 184 12.92 -15.53 11.52
C LEU A 184 12.71 -16.54 10.40
N ILE A 185 11.71 -16.28 9.55
CA ILE A 185 11.46 -16.96 8.28
C ILE A 185 11.56 -15.91 7.17
N VAL A 186 12.37 -16.17 6.14
CA VAL A 186 12.43 -15.32 4.94
C VAL A 186 11.96 -16.13 3.74
N THR A 187 10.91 -15.66 3.06
CA THR A 187 10.28 -16.40 1.98
C THR A 187 9.74 -15.49 0.90
N THR A 188 9.69 -15.97 -0.35
CA THR A 188 8.96 -15.33 -1.45
C THR A 188 7.65 -16.07 -1.75
N SER A 189 7.32 -17.09 -0.96
CA SER A 189 6.08 -17.88 -1.05
C SER A 189 5.14 -17.59 0.12
N ASP A 190 3.86 -17.70 -0.11
CA ASP A 190 2.82 -17.67 0.94
C ASP A 190 2.56 -19.05 1.57
N CYS A 191 3.14 -20.10 1.01
CA CYS A 191 3.05 -21.46 1.54
C CYS A 191 4.21 -21.73 2.50
N ILE A 192 3.92 -21.66 3.80
CA ILE A 192 4.85 -22.01 4.89
C ILE A 192 4.24 -23.20 5.62
N PRO A 193 4.70 -24.43 5.34
CA PRO A 193 4.14 -25.64 5.95
C PRO A 193 4.19 -25.59 7.48
N SER A 194 3.12 -26.07 8.10
CA SER A 194 2.97 -26.23 9.57
C SER A 194 3.23 -24.98 10.41
N ILE A 195 3.20 -23.79 9.82
CA ILE A 195 3.46 -22.53 10.56
C ILE A 195 2.42 -22.30 11.66
N SER A 196 1.14 -22.58 11.39
CA SER A 196 0.06 -22.39 12.37
C SER A 196 0.17 -23.32 13.56
N GLU A 197 0.55 -24.58 13.35
CA GLU A 197 0.82 -25.56 14.39
C GLU A 197 2.01 -25.14 15.24
N LEU A 198 3.10 -24.70 14.60
CA LEU A 198 4.32 -24.28 15.27
C LEU A 198 4.11 -23.06 16.15
N VAL A 199 3.42 -22.05 15.63
CA VAL A 199 3.11 -20.81 16.34
C VAL A 199 2.18 -21.08 17.55
N THR A 200 1.22 -22.00 17.38
CA THR A 200 0.32 -22.41 18.46
C THR A 200 1.05 -23.18 19.55
N ALA A 201 1.99 -24.03 19.17
CA ALA A 201 2.79 -24.83 20.12
C ALA A 201 3.80 -24.00 20.91
N LEU A 202 4.23 -22.86 20.40
CA LEU A 202 5.27 -21.99 20.99
C LEU A 202 4.73 -20.57 21.23
N PRO A 203 3.73 -20.38 22.11
CA PRO A 203 3.11 -19.09 22.31
C PRO A 203 4.01 -18.04 23.01
N ASP A 204 5.10 -18.50 23.64
CA ASP A 204 6.12 -17.66 24.28
C ASP A 204 7.27 -17.24 23.34
N CYS A 205 7.19 -17.62 22.07
CA CYS A 205 8.17 -17.27 21.05
C CYS A 205 7.53 -16.35 19.98
N LEU A 206 8.32 -15.41 19.46
CA LEU A 206 7.90 -14.50 18.41
C LEU A 206 8.38 -14.99 17.05
N PHE A 207 7.50 -14.99 16.07
CA PHE A 207 7.79 -15.41 14.71
C PHE A 207 7.77 -14.21 13.77
N HIS A 208 8.92 -13.85 13.23
CA HIS A 208 9.07 -12.86 12.18
C HIS A 208 9.03 -13.57 10.82
N ILE A 209 8.06 -13.20 10.00
CA ILE A 209 7.95 -13.69 8.62
C ILE A 209 8.25 -12.52 7.69
N ALA A 210 9.39 -12.57 7.03
CA ALA A 210 9.82 -11.58 6.06
C ALA A 210 9.50 -12.09 4.65
N ALA A 211 8.51 -11.48 4.00
CA ALA A 211 8.07 -11.86 2.68
C ALA A 211 8.18 -10.64 1.73
N PRO A 212 9.29 -10.48 0.99
CA PRO A 212 9.48 -9.39 0.04
C PRO A 212 8.67 -9.62 -1.25
N THR A 213 7.39 -9.83 -1.10
CA THR A 213 6.43 -10.09 -2.17
C THR A 213 5.08 -9.44 -1.82
N VAL A 214 4.12 -9.58 -2.69
CA VAL A 214 2.74 -9.18 -2.39
C VAL A 214 2.23 -10.04 -1.24
N MET A 215 1.77 -9.41 -0.16
CA MET A 215 1.17 -10.13 0.97
C MET A 215 -0.15 -10.73 0.52
N SER A 216 -0.21 -12.06 0.44
CA SER A 216 -1.44 -12.79 0.16
C SER A 216 -2.38 -12.84 1.36
N ASP A 217 -3.64 -13.13 1.13
CA ASP A 217 -4.62 -13.35 2.20
C ASP A 217 -4.20 -14.48 3.16
N ILE A 218 -3.46 -15.46 2.65
CA ILE A 218 -2.90 -16.57 3.45
C ILE A 218 -1.92 -16.03 4.48
N LEU A 219 -0.93 -15.22 4.05
CA LEU A 219 0.04 -14.61 4.96
C LEU A 219 -0.64 -13.64 5.93
N ILE A 220 -1.58 -12.81 5.43
CA ILE A 220 -2.32 -11.85 6.26
C ILE A 220 -3.15 -12.57 7.34
N SER A 221 -3.74 -13.73 7.03
CA SER A 221 -4.50 -14.51 8.00
C SER A 221 -3.65 -14.97 9.21
N LEU A 222 -2.34 -15.11 9.05
CA LEU A 222 -1.43 -15.46 10.14
C LEU A 222 -1.35 -14.37 11.22
N LEU A 223 -1.75 -13.14 10.92
CA LEU A 223 -1.83 -12.07 11.93
C LEU A 223 -2.93 -12.28 12.98
N ALA A 224 -3.77 -13.30 12.81
CA ALA A 224 -4.65 -13.78 13.88
C ALA A 224 -3.87 -14.33 15.10
N PHE A 225 -2.61 -14.70 14.93
CA PHE A 225 -1.74 -15.13 16.01
C PHE A 225 -0.99 -13.92 16.62
N GLU A 226 -1.10 -13.74 17.95
CA GLU A 226 -0.48 -12.60 18.65
C GLU A 226 1.06 -12.60 18.56
N ASN A 227 1.65 -13.77 18.37
CA ASN A 227 3.10 -14.01 18.32
C ASN A 227 3.66 -14.11 16.89
N ILE A 228 2.97 -13.55 15.90
CA ILE A 228 3.48 -13.37 14.53
C ILE A 228 3.69 -11.88 14.21
N ARG A 229 4.75 -11.61 13.44
CA ARG A 229 5.02 -10.32 12.80
C ARG A 229 5.32 -10.56 11.32
N LEU A 230 4.55 -9.94 10.45
CA LEU A 230 4.79 -9.94 9.01
C LEU A 230 5.59 -8.70 8.60
N HIS A 231 6.66 -8.92 7.84
CA HIS A 231 7.54 -7.86 7.34
C HIS A 231 7.51 -7.81 5.83
N LYS A 232 7.20 -6.62 5.30
CA LYS A 232 7.28 -6.31 3.88
C LYS A 232 8.67 -5.78 3.59
N THR A 233 9.60 -6.67 3.26
CA THR A 233 11.01 -6.30 3.12
C THR A 233 11.43 -6.30 1.66
N TYR A 234 12.02 -5.18 1.23
CA TYR A 234 12.61 -5.05 -0.11
C TYR A 234 14.07 -4.59 -0.07
N THR A 235 14.54 -4.15 1.09
CA THR A 235 15.85 -3.54 1.19
C THR A 235 16.79 -4.39 2.04
N PRO A 236 18.06 -4.56 1.62
CA PRO A 236 19.06 -5.28 2.41
C PRO A 236 19.17 -4.81 3.86
N PRO A 237 19.11 -3.51 4.20
CA PRO A 237 19.20 -3.08 5.60
C PRO A 237 18.09 -3.61 6.50
N ILE A 238 16.86 -3.79 6.00
CA ILE A 238 15.74 -4.34 6.78
C ILE A 238 15.97 -5.83 7.04
N ILE A 239 16.37 -6.57 6.00
CA ILE A 239 16.74 -8.00 6.15
C ILE A 239 17.90 -8.15 7.14
N ASP A 240 18.95 -7.34 7.01
CA ASP A 240 20.12 -7.41 7.89
C ASP A 240 19.73 -7.09 9.34
N LYS A 241 18.81 -6.15 9.57
CA LYS A 241 18.26 -5.87 10.90
C LYS A 241 17.52 -7.09 11.46
N LEU A 242 16.61 -7.69 10.69
CA LEU A 242 15.86 -8.87 11.12
C LEU A 242 16.77 -10.05 11.40
N LEU A 243 17.79 -10.27 10.58
CA LEU A 243 18.81 -11.30 10.79
C LEU A 243 19.61 -11.04 12.08
N ALA A 244 19.90 -9.78 12.41
CA ALA A 244 20.59 -9.41 13.65
C ALA A 244 19.71 -9.63 14.89
N GLU A 245 18.42 -9.33 14.82
CA GLU A 245 17.46 -9.43 15.92
C GLU A 245 16.96 -10.87 16.18
N ALA A 246 16.95 -11.74 15.16
CA ALA A 246 16.52 -13.11 15.30
C ALA A 246 17.50 -13.93 16.14
N ASP A 247 16.97 -14.80 17.00
CA ASP A 247 17.74 -15.80 17.75
C ASP A 247 17.93 -17.07 16.93
N ILE A 248 16.96 -17.46 16.12
CA ILE A 248 16.91 -18.69 15.34
C ILE A 248 16.33 -18.39 13.95
N TYR A 249 16.97 -18.94 12.92
CA TYR A 249 16.40 -18.94 11.56
C TYR A 249 15.66 -20.24 11.29
N LEU A 250 14.42 -20.13 10.81
CA LEU A 250 13.59 -21.28 10.41
C LEU A 250 13.60 -21.41 8.88
N ASP A 251 14.35 -22.39 8.38
CA ASP A 251 14.33 -22.77 6.96
C ASP A 251 13.29 -23.87 6.71
N ILE A 252 12.00 -23.47 6.82
CA ILE A 252 10.84 -24.38 6.70
C ILE A 252 10.01 -24.16 5.44
N ASN A 253 10.39 -23.22 4.58
CA ASN A 253 9.72 -22.97 3.30
C ASN A 253 10.26 -23.90 2.21
N VAL A 254 9.38 -24.71 1.65
CA VAL A 254 9.71 -25.64 0.54
C VAL A 254 10.03 -24.88 -0.74
N PHE A 255 9.27 -23.81 -0.98
CA PHE A 255 9.43 -22.92 -2.14
C PHE A 255 9.77 -21.51 -1.70
N GLY A 256 10.29 -20.71 -2.63
CA GLY A 256 10.50 -19.29 -2.39
C GLY A 256 11.64 -18.96 -1.44
N LYS A 257 12.68 -19.79 -1.40
CA LYS A 257 13.91 -19.48 -0.65
C LYS A 257 14.65 -18.31 -1.29
N MET A 258 15.09 -17.37 -0.46
CA MET A 258 15.89 -16.25 -0.93
C MET A 258 17.37 -16.62 -0.95
N GLU A 259 18.01 -16.36 -2.10
CA GLU A 259 19.44 -16.59 -2.27
C GLU A 259 20.27 -15.79 -1.26
N GLY A 260 21.30 -16.40 -0.73
CA GLY A 260 22.26 -15.77 0.19
C GLY A 260 21.80 -15.64 1.64
N ILE A 261 20.53 -15.87 1.99
CA ILE A 261 20.05 -15.76 3.39
C ILE A 261 20.68 -16.83 4.27
N LEU A 262 20.68 -18.09 3.84
CA LEU A 262 21.30 -19.19 4.58
C LEU A 262 22.79 -18.94 4.80
N GLN A 263 23.48 -18.40 3.80
CA GLN A 263 24.90 -18.06 3.93
C GLN A 263 25.13 -16.96 4.97
N LYS A 264 24.31 -15.91 4.97
CA LYS A 264 24.36 -14.84 5.98
C LYS A 264 24.10 -15.39 7.39
N MET A 265 23.10 -16.27 7.55
CA MET A 265 22.79 -16.90 8.83
C MET A 265 23.92 -17.82 9.31
N SER A 266 24.49 -18.61 8.44
CA SER A 266 25.66 -19.45 8.76
C SER A 266 26.87 -18.62 9.23
N GLN A 267 27.07 -17.44 8.62
CA GLN A 267 28.15 -16.52 9.04
C GLN A 267 27.88 -15.83 10.38
N SER A 268 26.60 -15.73 10.79
CA SER A 268 26.20 -15.09 12.05
C SER A 268 26.31 -16.01 13.27
N GLU A 269 26.71 -17.27 13.08
CA GLU A 269 26.80 -18.31 14.13
C GLU A 269 25.45 -18.58 14.84
N LYS A 270 24.34 -18.19 14.26
CA LYS A 270 23.01 -18.42 14.83
C LYS A 270 22.45 -19.78 14.38
N PRO A 271 21.65 -20.45 15.23
CA PRO A 271 21.04 -21.72 14.87
C PRO A 271 20.13 -21.60 13.64
N ILE A 272 20.22 -22.58 12.74
CA ILE A 272 19.32 -22.77 11.62
C ILE A 272 18.55 -24.06 11.86
N LEU A 273 17.22 -23.97 11.96
CA LEU A 273 16.34 -25.13 12.03
C LEU A 273 15.67 -25.36 10.69
N THR A 274 15.68 -26.59 10.21
CA THR A 274 15.05 -26.97 8.95
C THR A 274 14.28 -28.28 9.11
N THR A 275 13.26 -28.49 8.28
CA THR A 275 12.60 -29.79 8.18
C THR A 275 13.34 -30.67 7.18
N ARG A 276 13.11 -32.01 7.26
CA ARG A 276 13.72 -32.96 6.30
C ARG A 276 13.33 -32.66 4.86
N GLU A 277 12.15 -32.12 4.65
CA GLU A 277 11.62 -31.78 3.32
C GLU A 277 12.25 -30.50 2.75
N CYS A 278 12.71 -29.60 3.63
CA CYS A 278 13.27 -28.30 3.26
C CYS A 278 14.80 -28.27 3.26
N ASN A 279 15.46 -29.36 3.67
CA ASN A 279 16.92 -29.41 3.83
C ASN A 279 17.64 -28.99 2.54
N SER A 280 18.29 -27.83 2.59
CA SER A 280 19.20 -27.39 1.54
C SER A 280 20.61 -27.93 1.88
N GLN A 281 21.33 -28.37 0.85
CA GLN A 281 22.70 -28.95 1.00
C GLN A 281 23.74 -28.01 1.68
N LEU A 282 23.33 -26.80 2.07
CA LEU A 282 24.19 -25.80 2.72
C LEU A 282 24.12 -25.84 4.25
N VAL A 283 23.24 -26.64 4.85
CA VAL A 283 23.14 -26.78 6.30
C VAL A 283 23.93 -28.02 6.70
N PRO A 284 25.03 -27.92 7.48
CA PRO A 284 25.71 -29.09 8.04
C PRO A 284 24.71 -29.93 8.83
N GLU A 285 24.87 -31.25 8.89
CA GLU A 285 23.96 -32.26 9.46
C GLU A 285 23.57 -32.07 10.95
N THR A 286 23.71 -30.92 11.51
CA THR A 286 23.44 -30.63 12.91
C THR A 286 22.10 -29.93 13.08
N VAL A 287 21.16 -30.68 13.54
CA VAL A 287 19.85 -30.38 14.14
C VAL A 287 18.66 -30.62 13.22
N PHE A 288 18.28 -31.89 13.16
CA PHE A 288 16.92 -32.27 12.76
C PHE A 288 16.04 -32.34 14.02
N ALA A 289 14.96 -31.59 14.06
CA ALA A 289 13.87 -31.78 15.02
C ALA A 289 12.82 -32.70 14.42
#